data_2474e785d26c3e868866bf95e901b5be
#
_entry.id   2474e785d26c3e868866bf95e901b5be
#
_cell.length_a   1.000
_cell.length_b   1.000
_cell.length_c   1.000
_cell.angle_alpha   90.00
_cell.angle_beta   90.00
_cell.angle_gamma   90.00
#
_symmetry.space_group_name_H-M   'P 1'
#
loop_
_entity.id
_entity.type
_entity.pdbx_description
1 polymer ?
#
loop_
_entity_poly.entity_id
_entity_poly.type
_entity_poly.pdbx_seq_one_letter_code
_entity_poly.pdbx_strand_id
1 'polypeptide(L)'
;MGNTSAHPDDPHYITRSGWLRAAVLGANDGIVSVSSLIVGVAAADPNPRAVLIAGVAGLAAGAMSMAAGEYVSVSSQSDTERADIEREKIALAEMPEEEFEELVALYEQRGLSNATAKAVARELTEKDALSAHVRDELGLSEVHAANPLQAALASGATFSVAAAIPVLAAYLVPASAIIPTVLTVTVLALVILGAMGAKAGAAPLLPAVFRVVGWGIFAMAVTAGVGWLFGVSV
;
A
#
# COMPACT_ATOMS: atom_id res chain seq x y z
N MET A 1 28.04 -7.80 0.19
CA MET A 1 27.71 -7.73 1.62
C MET A 1 27.69 -6.25 1.96
N GLY A 2 26.51 -5.64 2.02
CA GLY A 2 26.35 -4.25 2.41
C GLY A 2 26.59 -4.11 3.91
N ASN A 3 27.31 -3.07 4.29
CA ASN A 3 27.60 -2.73 5.66
C ASN A 3 26.27 -2.37 6.37
N THR A 4 25.78 -3.25 7.24
CA THR A 4 24.61 -3.03 8.10
C THR A 4 25.09 -2.45 9.43
N SER A 5 25.76 -1.28 9.41
CA SER A 5 26.04 -0.58 10.64
C SER A 5 24.78 0.14 11.12
N ALA A 6 24.27 -0.22 12.27
CA ALA A 6 23.19 0.49 12.94
C ALA A 6 23.74 1.75 13.62
N HIS A 7 24.14 2.75 12.83
CA HIS A 7 24.58 4.04 13.36
C HIS A 7 23.36 4.94 13.60
N PRO A 8 23.33 5.80 14.66
CA PRO A 8 22.23 6.72 14.92
C PRO A 8 21.84 7.63 13.76
N ASP A 9 22.78 7.89 12.84
CA ASP A 9 22.57 8.71 11.63
C ASP A 9 22.10 7.91 10.40
N ASP A 10 21.92 6.57 10.52
CA ASP A 10 21.41 5.76 9.41
C ASP A 10 19.92 6.09 9.15
N PRO A 11 19.53 6.34 7.89
CA PRO A 11 18.16 6.72 7.57
C PRO A 11 17.18 5.57 7.86
N HIS A 12 16.21 5.83 8.73
CA HIS A 12 15.08 4.92 8.94
C HIS A 12 14.02 5.12 7.87
N TYR A 13 13.78 4.09 7.04
CA TYR A 13 12.84 4.15 5.91
C TYR A 13 11.38 4.00 6.33
N ILE A 14 11.12 3.66 7.60
CA ILE A 14 9.78 3.39 8.12
C ILE A 14 8.86 4.61 8.05
N THR A 15 9.40 5.82 8.10
CA THR A 15 8.66 7.08 7.98
C THR A 15 8.07 7.34 6.58
N ARG A 16 8.52 6.57 5.56
CA ARG A 16 8.03 6.68 4.19
C ARG A 16 6.94 5.66 3.86
N SER A 17 6.52 4.84 4.84
CA SER A 17 5.71 3.65 4.58
C SER A 17 4.29 3.95 4.05
N GLY A 18 3.65 5.04 4.43
CA GLY A 18 2.26 5.35 4.07
C GLY A 18 2.04 5.61 2.57
N TRP A 19 2.52 6.73 2.07
CA TRP A 19 2.33 7.11 0.66
C TRP A 19 3.10 6.19 -0.31
N LEU A 20 4.27 5.67 0.11
CA LEU A 20 5.04 4.74 -0.72
C LEU A 20 4.30 3.43 -0.91
N ARG A 21 3.66 2.92 0.15
CA ARG A 21 2.80 1.73 0.06
C ARG A 21 1.65 1.96 -0.91
N ALA A 22 0.94 3.09 -0.80
CA ALA A 22 -0.15 3.46 -1.69
C ALA A 22 0.33 3.57 -3.15
N ALA A 23 1.48 4.18 -3.39
CA ALA A 23 2.08 4.31 -4.72
C ALA A 23 2.48 2.96 -5.32
N VAL A 24 3.15 2.10 -4.56
CA VAL A 24 3.56 0.76 -5.03
C VAL A 24 2.34 -0.12 -5.29
N LEU A 25 1.33 -0.06 -4.41
CA LEU A 25 0.08 -0.79 -4.58
C LEU A 25 -0.66 -0.33 -5.84
N GLY A 26 -0.82 0.99 -6.03
CA GLY A 26 -1.46 1.56 -7.21
C GLY A 26 -0.73 1.18 -8.50
N ALA A 27 0.59 1.29 -8.54
CA ALA A 27 1.38 0.92 -9.71
C ALA A 27 1.29 -0.58 -10.03
N ASN A 28 1.41 -1.44 -9.03
CA ASN A 28 1.30 -2.89 -9.20
C ASN A 28 -0.10 -3.28 -9.73
N ASP A 29 -1.14 -2.75 -9.10
CA ASP A 29 -2.51 -3.05 -9.50
C ASP A 29 -2.83 -2.50 -10.90
N GLY A 30 -2.37 -1.30 -11.23
CA GLY A 30 -2.53 -0.72 -12.56
C GLY A 30 -1.91 -1.57 -13.67
N ILE A 31 -0.69 -2.07 -13.46
CA ILE A 31 -0.05 -2.97 -14.42
C ILE A 31 -0.82 -4.29 -14.52
N VAL A 32 -1.07 -4.96 -13.39
CA VAL A 32 -1.62 -6.32 -13.38
C VAL A 32 -3.07 -6.35 -13.81
N SER A 33 -3.93 -5.48 -13.24
CA SER A 33 -5.37 -5.52 -13.50
C SER A 33 -5.72 -5.16 -14.96
N VAL A 34 -5.08 -4.09 -15.48
CA VAL A 34 -5.36 -3.64 -16.85
C VAL A 34 -4.73 -4.58 -17.89
N SER A 35 -3.53 -5.11 -17.65
CA SER A 35 -2.94 -6.14 -18.51
C SER A 35 -3.82 -7.40 -18.55
N SER A 36 -4.27 -7.84 -17.38
CA SER A 36 -5.13 -9.02 -17.25
C SER A 36 -6.46 -8.84 -17.99
N LEU A 37 -7.07 -7.65 -17.88
CA LEU A 37 -8.29 -7.31 -18.61
C LEU A 37 -8.06 -7.32 -20.13
N ILE A 38 -6.98 -6.68 -20.60
CA ILE A 38 -6.61 -6.66 -22.02
C ILE A 38 -6.38 -8.07 -22.55
N VAL A 39 -5.60 -8.90 -21.86
CA VAL A 39 -5.30 -10.27 -22.24
C VAL A 39 -6.57 -11.13 -22.23
N GLY A 40 -7.41 -10.98 -21.20
CA GLY A 40 -8.68 -11.70 -21.09
C GLY A 40 -9.65 -11.39 -22.25
N VAL A 41 -9.84 -10.11 -22.57
CA VAL A 41 -10.70 -9.68 -23.68
C VAL A 41 -10.10 -10.11 -25.03
N ALA A 42 -8.79 -9.95 -25.23
CA ALA A 42 -8.13 -10.37 -26.46
C ALA A 42 -8.15 -11.89 -26.68
N ALA A 43 -8.21 -12.68 -25.61
CA ALA A 43 -8.35 -14.13 -25.67
C ALA A 43 -9.77 -14.57 -26.01
N ALA A 44 -10.79 -13.78 -25.64
CA ALA A 44 -12.19 -14.03 -25.98
C ALA A 44 -12.54 -13.56 -27.41
N ASP A 45 -12.17 -12.32 -27.75
CA ASP A 45 -12.38 -11.69 -29.04
C ASP A 45 -11.15 -10.81 -29.38
N PRO A 46 -10.37 -11.16 -30.42
CA PRO A 46 -9.19 -10.42 -30.82
C PRO A 46 -9.49 -9.09 -31.56
N ASN A 47 -10.69 -8.53 -31.41
CA ASN A 47 -11.06 -7.24 -32.00
C ASN A 47 -10.24 -6.10 -31.31
N PRO A 48 -9.34 -5.43 -32.02
CA PRO A 48 -8.44 -4.42 -31.38
C PRO A 48 -9.20 -3.25 -30.75
N ARG A 49 -10.35 -2.88 -31.33
CA ARG A 49 -11.17 -1.78 -30.79
C ARG A 49 -11.84 -2.18 -29.48
N ALA A 50 -12.37 -3.39 -29.37
CA ALA A 50 -12.97 -3.89 -28.14
C ALA A 50 -11.92 -4.03 -27.03
N VAL A 51 -10.76 -4.57 -27.35
CA VAL A 51 -9.62 -4.71 -26.44
C VAL A 51 -9.14 -3.34 -25.92
N LEU A 52 -9.01 -2.36 -26.82
CA LEU A 52 -8.57 -1.02 -26.43
C LEU A 52 -9.60 -0.29 -25.57
N ILE A 53 -10.89 -0.39 -25.91
CA ILE A 53 -11.98 0.19 -25.10
C ILE A 53 -11.96 -0.43 -23.69
N ALA A 54 -11.83 -1.75 -23.58
CA ALA A 54 -11.75 -2.43 -22.29
C ALA A 54 -10.53 -1.96 -21.49
N GLY A 55 -9.35 -1.86 -22.12
CA GLY A 55 -8.14 -1.39 -21.48
C GLY A 55 -8.25 0.04 -20.95
N VAL A 56 -8.77 0.98 -21.77
CA VAL A 56 -8.96 2.39 -21.37
C VAL A 56 -10.05 2.52 -20.29
N ALA A 57 -11.15 1.80 -20.42
CA ALA A 57 -12.21 1.78 -19.41
C ALA A 57 -11.69 1.19 -18.09
N GLY A 58 -10.92 0.10 -18.17
CA GLY A 58 -10.27 -0.51 -17.00
C GLY A 58 -9.28 0.43 -16.31
N LEU A 59 -8.49 1.16 -17.09
CA LEU A 59 -7.58 2.20 -16.56
C LEU A 59 -8.37 3.28 -15.81
N ALA A 60 -9.41 3.84 -16.44
CA ALA A 60 -10.20 4.92 -15.83
C ALA A 60 -10.92 4.45 -14.56
N ALA A 61 -11.63 3.31 -14.64
CA ALA A 61 -12.36 2.74 -13.51
C ALA A 61 -11.42 2.34 -12.36
N GLY A 62 -10.31 1.68 -12.69
CA GLY A 62 -9.32 1.26 -11.70
C GLY A 62 -8.63 2.44 -11.01
N ALA A 63 -8.23 3.48 -11.74
CA ALA A 63 -7.63 4.68 -11.17
C ALA A 63 -8.58 5.37 -10.16
N MET A 64 -9.85 5.52 -10.54
CA MET A 64 -10.86 6.10 -9.65
C MET A 64 -11.15 5.21 -8.44
N SER A 65 -11.26 3.89 -8.66
CA SER A 65 -11.49 2.93 -7.57
C SER A 65 -10.34 2.91 -6.57
N MET A 66 -9.09 2.89 -7.05
CA MET A 66 -7.90 2.93 -6.20
C MET A 66 -7.78 4.23 -5.42
N ALA A 67 -8.01 5.37 -6.06
CA ALA A 67 -7.98 6.67 -5.39
C ALA A 67 -9.08 6.77 -4.32
N ALA A 68 -10.31 6.39 -4.64
CA ALA A 68 -11.43 6.41 -3.71
C ALA A 68 -11.26 5.40 -2.56
N GLY A 69 -10.81 4.18 -2.86
CA GLY A 69 -10.56 3.15 -1.86
C GLY A 69 -9.48 3.54 -0.86
N GLU A 70 -8.37 4.09 -1.34
CA GLU A 70 -7.29 4.57 -0.47
C GLU A 70 -7.73 5.78 0.37
N TYR A 71 -8.48 6.72 -0.22
CA TYR A 71 -9.05 7.84 0.51
C TYR A 71 -9.95 7.37 1.66
N VAL A 72 -10.90 6.48 1.38
CA VAL A 72 -11.85 5.96 2.37
C VAL A 72 -11.12 5.16 3.45
N SER A 73 -10.18 4.30 3.07
CA SER A 73 -9.41 3.48 4.01
C SER A 73 -8.61 4.33 4.98
N VAL A 74 -7.84 5.31 4.47
CA VAL A 74 -7.00 6.18 5.30
C VAL A 74 -7.85 7.17 6.11
N SER A 75 -8.99 7.64 5.58
CA SER A 75 -9.94 8.46 6.34
C SER A 75 -10.54 7.68 7.52
N SER A 76 -10.97 6.44 7.28
CA SER A 76 -11.52 5.58 8.33
C SER A 76 -10.49 5.29 9.43
N GLN A 77 -9.22 5.07 9.06
CA GLN A 77 -8.14 4.95 10.03
C GLN A 77 -7.98 6.23 10.86
N SER A 78 -7.94 7.40 10.21
CA SER A 78 -7.83 8.70 10.89
C SER A 78 -9.01 8.98 11.82
N ASP A 79 -10.24 8.59 11.42
CA ASP A 79 -11.43 8.74 12.25
C ASP A 79 -11.36 7.85 13.49
N THR A 80 -10.86 6.62 13.36
CA THR A 80 -10.64 5.70 14.48
C THR A 80 -9.59 6.26 15.45
N GLU A 81 -8.44 6.71 14.94
CA GLU A 81 -7.38 7.32 15.74
C GLU A 81 -7.89 8.54 16.53
N ARG A 82 -8.69 9.40 15.90
CA ARG A 82 -9.30 10.55 16.57
C ARG A 82 -10.28 10.15 17.66
N ALA A 83 -11.09 9.12 17.41
CA ALA A 83 -12.04 8.62 18.39
C ALA A 83 -11.32 8.01 19.60
N ASP A 84 -10.21 7.30 19.39
CA ASP A 84 -9.38 6.75 20.46
C ASP A 84 -8.74 7.87 21.29
N ILE A 85 -8.14 8.89 20.63
CA ILE A 85 -7.58 10.05 21.33
C ILE A 85 -8.64 10.81 22.15
N GLU A 86 -9.87 10.92 21.65
CA GLU A 86 -10.92 11.61 22.38
C GLU A 86 -11.40 10.79 23.59
N ARG A 87 -11.46 9.45 23.49
CA ARG A 87 -11.72 8.59 24.65
C ARG A 87 -10.64 8.72 25.70
N GLU A 88 -9.38 8.76 25.28
CA GLU A 88 -8.23 8.93 26.15
C GLU A 88 -8.27 10.25 26.94
N LYS A 89 -8.64 11.36 26.27
CA LYS A 89 -8.84 12.64 26.94
C LYS A 89 -9.91 12.58 28.02
N ILE A 90 -11.00 11.87 27.76
CA ILE A 90 -12.08 11.71 28.72
C ILE A 90 -11.63 10.86 29.90
N ALA A 91 -10.94 9.74 29.64
CA ALA A 91 -10.41 8.86 30.67
C ALA A 91 -9.42 9.57 31.58
N LEU A 92 -8.45 10.30 31.02
CA LEU A 92 -7.51 11.14 31.77
C LEU A 92 -8.19 12.21 32.63
N ALA A 93 -9.34 12.73 32.19
CA ALA A 93 -10.08 13.73 32.96
C ALA A 93 -10.94 13.11 34.08
N GLU A 94 -11.55 11.94 33.85
CA GLU A 94 -12.46 11.29 34.77
C GLU A 94 -11.77 10.34 35.74
N MET A 95 -10.68 9.67 35.32
CA MET A 95 -9.98 8.61 36.07
C MET A 95 -8.46 8.79 36.07
N PRO A 96 -7.92 9.97 36.44
CA PRO A 96 -6.49 10.28 36.28
C PRO A 96 -5.55 9.35 37.06
N GLU A 97 -6.00 8.79 38.19
CA GLU A 97 -5.17 7.86 38.98
C GLU A 97 -5.11 6.47 38.32
N GLU A 98 -6.23 6.02 37.73
CA GLU A 98 -6.30 4.74 37.03
C GLU A 98 -5.42 4.79 35.77
N GLU A 99 -5.55 5.86 35.01
CA GLU A 99 -4.71 6.10 33.80
C GLU A 99 -3.21 6.20 34.15
N PHE A 100 -2.86 6.83 35.26
CA PHE A 100 -1.47 6.83 35.73
C PHE A 100 -0.96 5.42 36.02
N GLU A 101 -1.72 4.59 36.74
CA GLU A 101 -1.31 3.19 37.02
C GLU A 101 -1.28 2.33 35.73
N GLU A 102 -2.12 2.62 34.73
CA GLU A 102 -2.06 1.98 33.43
C GLU A 102 -0.74 2.29 32.69
N LEU A 103 -0.34 3.55 32.67
CA LEU A 103 0.94 3.94 32.11
C LEU A 103 2.12 3.29 32.86
N VAL A 104 2.04 3.17 34.18
CA VAL A 104 3.03 2.44 34.98
C VAL A 104 3.09 0.97 34.57
N ALA A 105 1.93 0.30 34.47
CA ALA A 105 1.85 -1.10 34.09
C ALA A 105 2.43 -1.35 32.68
N LEU A 106 2.20 -0.43 31.76
CA LEU A 106 2.77 -0.47 30.41
C LEU A 106 4.31 -0.44 30.42
N TYR A 107 4.91 0.40 31.25
CA TYR A 107 6.37 0.46 31.38
C TYR A 107 6.94 -0.76 32.12
N GLU A 108 6.21 -1.34 33.08
CA GLU A 108 6.60 -2.62 33.70
C GLU A 108 6.61 -3.76 32.70
N GLN A 109 5.60 -3.83 31.81
CA GLN A 109 5.55 -4.82 30.72
C GLN A 109 6.71 -4.65 29.73
N ARG A 110 7.24 -3.43 29.60
CA ARG A 110 8.45 -3.14 28.81
C ARG A 110 9.75 -3.49 29.55
N GLY A 111 9.67 -4.02 30.77
CA GLY A 111 10.81 -4.53 31.54
C GLY A 111 11.40 -3.56 32.57
N LEU A 112 10.75 -2.44 32.86
CA LEU A 112 11.18 -1.55 33.94
C LEU A 112 10.76 -2.12 35.30
N SER A 113 11.55 -1.80 36.35
CA SER A 113 11.10 -2.06 37.72
C SER A 113 9.94 -1.13 38.07
N ASN A 114 9.05 -1.54 38.98
CA ASN A 114 7.93 -0.73 39.43
C ASN A 114 8.36 0.69 39.87
N ALA A 115 9.45 0.80 40.62
CA ALA A 115 9.96 2.11 41.10
C ALA A 115 10.37 3.00 39.89
N THR A 116 11.03 2.44 38.90
CA THR A 116 11.44 3.17 37.68
C THR A 116 10.25 3.50 36.82
N ALA A 117 9.31 2.55 36.59
CA ALA A 117 8.10 2.76 35.85
C ALA A 117 7.24 3.90 36.40
N LYS A 118 7.07 3.94 37.75
CA LYS A 118 6.36 5.04 38.43
C LYS A 118 7.08 6.39 38.28
N ALA A 119 8.40 6.42 38.31
CA ALA A 119 9.16 7.67 38.13
C ALA A 119 8.97 8.19 36.67
N VAL A 120 9.13 7.32 35.68
CA VAL A 120 8.96 7.67 34.27
C VAL A 120 7.52 8.11 33.97
N ALA A 121 6.50 7.34 34.41
CA ALA A 121 5.12 7.70 34.22
C ALA A 121 4.78 9.07 34.82
N ARG A 122 5.29 9.37 36.02
CA ARG A 122 5.08 10.68 36.69
C ARG A 122 5.66 11.83 35.90
N GLU A 123 6.93 11.73 35.47
CA GLU A 123 7.58 12.79 34.70
C GLU A 123 6.86 13.03 33.33
N LEU A 124 6.38 11.98 32.69
CA LEU A 124 5.67 12.10 31.43
C LEU A 124 4.27 12.69 31.64
N THR A 125 3.53 12.26 32.65
CA THR A 125 2.21 12.79 33.01
C THR A 125 2.28 14.27 33.39
N GLU A 126 3.27 14.68 34.18
CA GLU A 126 3.50 16.09 34.54
C GLU A 126 3.84 16.95 33.31
N LYS A 127 4.49 16.40 32.30
CA LYS A 127 4.84 17.11 31.07
C LYS A 127 3.66 17.22 30.12
N ASP A 128 3.04 16.12 29.76
CA ASP A 128 1.89 16.02 28.87
C ASP A 128 1.32 14.60 28.94
N ALA A 129 0.32 14.39 29.80
CA ALA A 129 -0.29 13.08 30.00
C ALA A 129 -0.88 12.51 28.71
N LEU A 130 -1.63 13.33 27.96
CA LEU A 130 -2.27 12.87 26.71
C LEU A 130 -1.24 12.43 25.69
N SER A 131 -0.19 13.20 25.47
CA SER A 131 0.88 12.80 24.53
C SER A 131 1.59 11.53 24.96
N ALA A 132 1.75 11.27 26.26
CA ALA A 132 2.35 10.06 26.77
C ALA A 132 1.49 8.83 26.45
N HIS A 133 0.19 8.88 26.73
CA HIS A 133 -0.77 7.80 26.44
C HIS A 133 -0.93 7.57 24.94
N VAL A 134 -1.16 8.63 24.16
CA VAL A 134 -1.29 8.54 22.70
C VAL A 134 -0.08 7.86 22.05
N ARG A 135 1.12 8.17 22.53
CA ARG A 135 2.36 7.58 21.99
C ARG A 135 2.61 6.17 22.49
N ASP A 136 2.47 5.94 23.80
CA ASP A 136 3.00 4.74 24.44
C ASP A 136 1.96 3.63 24.59
N GLU A 137 0.68 3.97 24.68
CA GLU A 137 -0.47 3.06 24.74
C GLU A 137 -1.08 2.87 23.36
N LEU A 138 -1.52 3.95 22.70
CA LEU A 138 -2.14 3.86 21.38
C LEU A 138 -1.13 3.62 20.25
N GLY A 139 0.17 3.80 20.51
CA GLY A 139 1.22 3.63 19.52
C GLY A 139 1.20 4.68 18.40
N LEU A 140 0.49 5.78 18.59
CA LEU A 140 0.34 6.84 17.61
C LEU A 140 1.47 7.86 17.74
N SER A 141 1.97 8.35 16.62
CA SER A 141 2.98 9.42 16.59
C SER A 141 2.63 10.45 15.52
N GLU A 142 2.98 11.72 15.75
CA GLU A 142 2.78 12.80 14.77
C GLU A 142 3.45 12.51 13.41
N VAL A 143 4.54 11.76 13.42
CA VAL A 143 5.30 11.38 12.21
C VAL A 143 4.49 10.46 11.30
N HIS A 144 3.49 9.76 11.82
CA HIS A 144 2.66 8.80 11.09
C HIS A 144 1.22 9.29 10.89
N ALA A 145 0.95 10.58 11.07
CA ALA A 145 -0.38 11.14 10.85
C ALA A 145 -0.90 10.76 9.45
N ALA A 146 -2.07 10.12 9.43
CA ALA A 146 -2.70 9.66 8.21
C ALA A 146 -3.10 10.84 7.32
N ASN A 147 -2.72 10.82 6.04
CA ASN A 147 -3.11 11.82 5.05
C ASN A 147 -3.90 11.18 3.90
N PRO A 148 -5.24 11.15 4.00
CA PRO A 148 -6.10 10.49 3.02
C PRO A 148 -5.94 11.01 1.59
N LEU A 149 -5.84 12.32 1.43
CA LEU A 149 -5.73 12.93 0.11
C LEU A 149 -4.40 12.60 -0.56
N GLN A 150 -3.30 12.65 0.18
CA GLN A 150 -1.98 12.29 -0.32
C GLN A 150 -1.94 10.82 -0.76
N ALA A 151 -2.49 9.91 0.06
CA ALA A 151 -2.55 8.49 -0.24
C ALA A 151 -3.40 8.20 -1.48
N ALA A 152 -4.59 8.82 -1.59
CA ALA A 152 -5.47 8.70 -2.73
C ALA A 152 -4.82 9.19 -4.03
N LEU A 153 -4.20 10.37 -4.01
CA LEU A 153 -3.52 10.92 -5.18
C LEU A 153 -2.31 10.08 -5.59
N ALA A 154 -1.52 9.61 -4.62
CA ALA A 154 -0.38 8.73 -4.90
C ALA A 154 -0.83 7.42 -5.54
N SER A 155 -1.86 6.77 -5.00
CA SER A 155 -2.41 5.52 -5.51
C SER A 155 -3.01 5.68 -6.90
N GLY A 156 -3.95 6.61 -7.09
CA GLY A 156 -4.62 6.84 -8.36
C GLY A 156 -3.69 7.30 -9.49
N ALA A 157 -2.73 8.17 -9.18
CA ALA A 157 -1.75 8.63 -10.17
C ALA A 157 -0.80 7.51 -10.60
N THR A 158 -0.25 6.75 -9.65
CA THR A 158 0.65 5.64 -9.97
C THR A 158 -0.07 4.51 -10.68
N PHE A 159 -1.33 4.22 -10.31
CA PHE A 159 -2.19 3.30 -11.07
C PHE A 159 -2.32 3.76 -12.52
N SER A 160 -2.69 5.03 -12.75
CA SER A 160 -2.92 5.58 -14.10
C SER A 160 -1.67 5.48 -14.98
N VAL A 161 -0.52 5.89 -14.45
CA VAL A 161 0.77 5.85 -15.17
C VAL A 161 1.15 4.41 -15.49
N ALA A 162 1.00 3.51 -14.54
CA ALA A 162 1.38 2.11 -14.69
C ALA A 162 0.43 1.36 -15.65
N ALA A 163 -0.87 1.57 -15.54
CA ALA A 163 -1.89 1.00 -16.42
C ALA A 163 -1.82 1.51 -17.87
N ALA A 164 -1.29 2.71 -18.08
CA ALA A 164 -1.06 3.23 -19.43
C ALA A 164 -0.05 2.38 -20.21
N ILE A 165 0.88 1.69 -19.54
CA ILE A 165 1.90 0.85 -20.18
C ILE A 165 1.27 -0.28 -21.02
N PRO A 166 0.44 -1.18 -20.46
CA PRO A 166 -0.20 -2.23 -21.24
C PRO A 166 -1.24 -1.70 -22.26
N VAL A 167 -1.92 -0.59 -21.97
CA VAL A 167 -2.86 0.04 -22.92
C VAL A 167 -2.09 0.54 -24.14
N LEU A 168 -1.00 1.25 -23.97
CA LEU A 168 -0.15 1.71 -25.07
C LEU A 168 0.47 0.54 -25.84
N ALA A 169 0.91 -0.49 -25.12
CA ALA A 169 1.44 -1.70 -25.77
C ALA A 169 0.39 -2.35 -26.70
N ALA A 170 -0.85 -2.47 -26.23
CA ALA A 170 -1.94 -3.00 -27.03
C ALA A 170 -2.32 -2.10 -28.22
N TYR A 171 -2.25 -0.78 -28.05
CA TYR A 171 -2.55 0.20 -29.09
C TYR A 171 -1.55 0.19 -30.25
N LEU A 172 -0.26 -0.01 -29.95
CA LEU A 172 0.83 0.13 -30.92
C LEU A 172 1.09 -1.10 -31.78
N VAL A 173 0.38 -2.23 -31.53
CA VAL A 173 0.64 -3.49 -32.22
C VAL A 173 -0.61 -4.02 -32.97
N PRO A 174 -0.42 -4.84 -34.02
CA PRO A 174 -1.54 -5.50 -34.69
C PRO A 174 -2.22 -6.52 -33.77
N ALA A 175 -3.49 -6.85 -34.06
CA ALA A 175 -4.33 -7.76 -33.25
C ALA A 175 -3.61 -9.07 -32.85
N SER A 176 -2.91 -9.69 -33.79
CA SER A 176 -2.19 -10.96 -33.58
C SER A 176 -1.02 -10.86 -32.59
N ALA A 177 -0.52 -9.64 -32.34
CA ALA A 177 0.62 -9.39 -31.46
C ALA A 177 0.20 -8.81 -30.09
N ILE A 178 -1.09 -8.52 -29.85
CA ILE A 178 -1.54 -7.89 -28.59
C ILE A 178 -1.15 -8.75 -27.40
N ILE A 179 -1.57 -10.01 -27.34
CA ILE A 179 -1.31 -10.88 -26.18
C ILE A 179 0.19 -11.03 -25.89
N PRO A 180 1.04 -11.49 -26.84
CA PRO A 180 2.47 -11.66 -26.55
C PRO A 180 3.18 -10.35 -26.19
N THR A 181 2.79 -9.22 -26.78
CA THR A 181 3.40 -7.92 -26.47
C THR A 181 2.99 -7.45 -25.09
N VAL A 182 1.70 -7.49 -24.75
CA VAL A 182 1.22 -7.09 -23.42
C VAL A 182 1.83 -7.96 -22.34
N LEU A 183 1.90 -9.27 -22.52
CA LEU A 183 2.56 -10.18 -21.56
C LEU A 183 4.02 -9.80 -21.34
N THR A 184 4.77 -9.59 -22.42
CA THR A 184 6.20 -9.25 -22.34
C THR A 184 6.42 -7.91 -21.64
N VAL A 185 5.71 -6.87 -22.06
CA VAL A 185 5.85 -5.52 -21.49
C VAL A 185 5.42 -5.51 -20.02
N THR A 186 4.34 -6.24 -19.67
CA THR A 186 3.88 -6.37 -18.30
C THR A 186 4.92 -7.04 -17.40
N VAL A 187 5.49 -8.16 -17.83
CA VAL A 187 6.53 -8.85 -17.05
C VAL A 187 7.74 -7.94 -16.83
N LEU A 188 8.20 -7.24 -17.87
CA LEU A 188 9.30 -6.28 -17.74
C LEU A 188 8.96 -5.14 -16.77
N ALA A 189 7.76 -4.58 -16.85
CA ALA A 189 7.28 -3.54 -15.94
C ALA A 189 7.22 -4.02 -14.49
N LEU A 190 6.74 -5.26 -14.26
CA LEU A 190 6.68 -5.87 -12.92
C LEU A 190 8.07 -6.17 -12.35
N VAL A 191 9.03 -6.58 -13.17
CA VAL A 191 10.44 -6.73 -12.75
C VAL A 191 11.00 -5.40 -12.28
N ILE A 192 10.80 -4.33 -13.08
CA ILE A 192 11.24 -2.98 -12.73
C ILE A 192 10.57 -2.50 -11.43
N LEU A 193 9.24 -2.65 -11.34
CA LEU A 193 8.48 -2.24 -10.16
C LEU A 193 8.92 -3.00 -8.90
N GLY A 194 9.09 -4.32 -8.99
CA GLY A 194 9.57 -5.15 -7.89
C GLY A 194 10.99 -4.76 -7.44
N ALA A 195 11.86 -4.45 -8.40
CA ALA A 195 13.21 -3.97 -8.13
C ALA A 195 13.22 -2.58 -7.47
N MET A 196 12.40 -1.65 -7.96
CA MET A 196 12.27 -0.31 -7.39
C MET A 196 11.69 -0.36 -5.97
N GLY A 197 10.64 -1.16 -5.74
CA GLY A 197 10.05 -1.35 -4.42
C GLY A 197 11.03 -1.95 -3.42
N ALA A 198 11.78 -2.99 -3.82
CA ALA A 198 12.83 -3.58 -3.00
C ALA A 198 13.92 -2.57 -2.63
N LYS A 199 14.38 -1.77 -3.61
CA LYS A 199 15.40 -0.74 -3.38
C LYS A 199 14.88 0.37 -2.47
N ALA A 200 13.63 0.81 -2.65
CA ALA A 200 13.03 1.85 -1.82
C ALA A 200 12.82 1.42 -0.37
N GLY A 201 12.55 0.13 -0.13
CA GLY A 201 12.37 -0.45 1.20
C GLY A 201 13.61 -1.14 1.77
N ALA A 202 14.79 -1.01 1.11
CA ALA A 202 16.03 -1.71 1.49
C ALA A 202 15.84 -3.24 1.67
N ALA A 203 14.93 -3.85 0.89
CA ALA A 203 14.57 -5.25 0.97
C ALA A 203 15.38 -6.11 -0.04
N PRO A 204 15.46 -7.45 0.16
CA PRO A 204 16.10 -8.34 -0.79
C PRO A 204 15.44 -8.27 -2.18
N LEU A 205 16.23 -8.02 -3.22
CA LEU A 205 15.78 -7.77 -4.58
C LEU A 205 15.03 -8.96 -5.20
N LEU A 206 15.67 -10.14 -5.21
CA LEU A 206 15.15 -11.31 -5.89
C LEU A 206 13.80 -11.79 -5.35
N PRO A 207 13.60 -11.97 -4.02
CA PRO A 207 12.29 -12.37 -3.49
C PRO A 207 11.18 -11.34 -3.79
N ALA A 208 11.50 -10.05 -3.79
CA ALA A 208 10.54 -9.01 -4.11
C ALA A 208 10.10 -9.09 -5.57
N VAL A 209 11.05 -9.21 -6.51
CA VAL A 209 10.76 -9.34 -7.93
C VAL A 209 9.97 -10.61 -8.23
N PHE A 210 10.40 -11.78 -7.70
CA PHE A 210 9.69 -13.04 -7.93
C PHE A 210 8.24 -13.02 -7.43
N ARG A 211 8.00 -12.38 -6.28
CA ARG A 211 6.65 -12.24 -5.73
C ARG A 211 5.76 -11.41 -6.64
N VAL A 212 6.22 -10.25 -7.10
CA VAL A 212 5.44 -9.34 -7.95
C VAL A 212 5.18 -9.96 -9.33
N VAL A 213 6.21 -10.51 -9.96
CA VAL A 213 6.11 -11.15 -11.29
C VAL A 213 5.26 -12.41 -11.23
N GLY A 214 5.44 -13.25 -10.21
CA GLY A 214 4.69 -14.50 -10.07
C GLY A 214 3.19 -14.28 -9.94
N TRP A 215 2.76 -13.34 -9.09
CA TRP A 215 1.36 -12.99 -8.96
C TRP A 215 0.80 -12.32 -10.22
N GLY A 216 1.58 -11.48 -10.91
CA GLY A 216 1.16 -10.87 -12.17
C GLY A 216 0.95 -11.89 -13.29
N ILE A 217 1.87 -12.84 -13.46
CA ILE A 217 1.72 -13.93 -14.45
C ILE A 217 0.50 -14.79 -14.11
N PHE A 218 0.32 -15.13 -12.84
CA PHE A 218 -0.83 -15.92 -12.38
C PHE A 218 -2.16 -15.21 -12.70
N ALA A 219 -2.29 -13.92 -12.40
CA ALA A 219 -3.49 -13.15 -12.69
C ALA A 219 -3.81 -13.12 -14.21
N MET A 220 -2.80 -12.86 -15.04
CA MET A 220 -2.96 -12.86 -16.49
C MET A 220 -3.32 -14.25 -17.05
N ALA A 221 -2.77 -15.31 -16.50
CA ALA A 221 -3.11 -16.67 -16.90
C ALA A 221 -4.57 -17.03 -16.56
N VAL A 222 -5.04 -16.64 -15.37
CA VAL A 222 -6.44 -16.85 -14.97
C VAL A 222 -7.39 -16.08 -15.88
N THR A 223 -7.13 -14.81 -16.15
CA THR A 223 -8.00 -14.00 -17.01
C THR A 223 -7.96 -14.41 -18.47
N ALA A 224 -6.79 -14.85 -18.98
CA ALA A 224 -6.69 -15.45 -20.30
C ALA A 224 -7.55 -16.74 -20.40
N GLY A 225 -7.50 -17.60 -19.38
CA GLY A 225 -8.32 -18.81 -19.30
C GLY A 225 -9.83 -18.50 -19.28
N VAL A 226 -10.24 -17.48 -18.51
CA VAL A 226 -11.63 -16.99 -18.52
C VAL A 226 -12.02 -16.49 -19.91
N GLY A 227 -11.18 -15.63 -20.52
CA GLY A 227 -11.45 -15.12 -21.87
C GLY A 227 -11.60 -16.23 -22.91
N TRP A 228 -10.69 -17.22 -22.88
CA TRP A 228 -10.77 -18.38 -23.78
C TRP A 228 -12.05 -19.19 -23.55
N LEU A 229 -12.43 -19.43 -22.29
CA LEU A 229 -13.63 -20.20 -21.94
C LEU A 229 -14.91 -19.54 -22.50
N PHE A 230 -15.02 -18.21 -22.32
CA PHE A 230 -16.20 -17.47 -22.83
C PHE A 230 -16.14 -17.21 -24.34
N GLY A 231 -14.95 -17.02 -24.92
CA GLY A 231 -14.79 -16.82 -26.36
C GLY A 231 -15.10 -18.04 -27.21
N VAL A 232 -14.93 -19.25 -26.66
CA VAL A 232 -15.30 -20.52 -27.38
C VAL A 232 -16.79 -20.83 -27.26
N SER A 233 -17.49 -20.23 -26.30
CA SER A 233 -18.89 -20.53 -26.00
C SER A 233 -19.90 -19.62 -26.74
N VAL A 234 -19.39 -18.66 -27.55
CA VAL A 234 -20.18 -17.74 -28.39
C VAL A 234 -19.86 -17.96 -29.85
#